data_cbc8b980c8ed3d3d731966e0039a1ad5
#
_entry.id   cbc8b980c8ed3d3d731966e0039a1ad5
#
_cell.length_a   1.000
_cell.length_b   1.000
_cell.length_c   1.000
_cell.angle_alpha   90.00
_cell.angle_beta   90.00
_cell.angle_gamma   90.00
#
_symmetry.space_group_name_H-M   'P 1'
#
loop_
_entity.id
_entity.type
_entity.pdbx_description
1 polymer ?
#
loop_
_entity_poly.entity_id
_entity_poly.type
_entity_poly.pdbx_seq_one_letter_code
_entity_poly.pdbx_strand_id
1 'polypeptide(L)' 'MNQSASSTTVTATGQTGGTCQVSGPYRPGRNTSIVVFFKKGDKFPADPVDGRSTTWTMSS' A
#
# COMPACT_ATOMS: atom_id res chain seq x y z
N MET A 1 -21.10 -15.25 4.30
CA MET A 1 -20.56 -15.02 3.91
C MET A 1 -19.77 -14.91 3.53
N ASN A 2 -19.85 -14.76 3.37
CA ASN A 2 -19.08 -14.57 2.89
C ASN A 2 -18.32 -14.27 2.51
N GLN A 3 -18.08 -14.13 2.46
CA GLN A 3 -17.37 -13.77 1.94
C GLN A 3 -16.60 -13.97 1.40
N SER A 4 -16.55 -14.02 1.45
CA SER A 4 -15.89 -14.42 0.90
C SER A 4 -15.38 -14.33 -0.11
N ALA A 5 -15.65 -14.61 -0.36
CA ALA A 5 -15.32 -14.55 -1.71
C ALA A 5 -14.67 -13.33 -2.09
N SER A 6 -15.27 -12.38 -1.77
CA SER A 6 -14.70 -11.10 -2.07
C SER A 6 -13.29 -10.96 -1.57
N SER A 7 -12.93 -11.81 -0.70
CA SER A 7 -11.59 -11.74 -0.16
C SER A 7 -10.53 -11.96 -1.20
N THR A 8 -10.87 -12.55 -2.31
CA THR A 8 -9.88 -12.80 -3.35
C THR A 8 -9.39 -11.54 -4.01
N THR A 9 -10.07 -10.45 -3.83
CA THR A 9 -9.71 -9.22 -4.49
C THR A 9 -9.41 -8.10 -3.52
N VAL A 10 -9.11 -8.44 -2.30
CA VAL A 10 -8.78 -7.42 -1.31
C VAL A 10 -7.52 -6.69 -1.75
N THR A 11 -7.61 -5.40 -1.81
CA THR A 11 -6.46 -4.55 -2.11
C THR A 11 -6.28 -3.59 -0.94
N ALA A 12 -5.16 -3.72 -0.26
CA ALA A 12 -4.87 -2.83 0.84
C ALA A 12 -4.32 -1.51 0.31
N THR A 13 -4.75 -0.43 0.91
CA THR A 13 -4.25 0.90 0.57
C THR A 13 -3.90 1.63 1.84
N GLY A 14 -3.04 2.63 1.71
CA GLY A 14 -2.70 3.50 2.81
C GLY A 14 -2.11 4.78 2.28
N GLN A 15 -2.06 5.79 3.13
CA GLN A 15 -1.54 7.08 2.75
C GLN A 15 -0.28 7.38 3.54
N THR A 16 0.55 8.26 3.01
CA THR A 16 1.74 8.73 3.72
C THR A 16 1.36 9.15 5.14
N GLY A 17 2.09 8.63 6.11
CA GLY A 17 1.80 8.86 7.51
C GLY A 17 0.89 7.83 8.14
N GLY A 18 0.19 7.06 7.33
CA GLY A 18 -0.66 5.98 7.84
C GLY A 18 0.15 4.74 8.17
N THR A 19 -0.51 3.78 8.80
CA THR A 19 0.13 2.54 9.22
C THR A 19 -0.26 1.41 8.30
N CYS A 20 0.72 0.63 7.87
CA CYS A 20 0.49 -0.53 7.03
C CYS A 20 -0.28 -1.59 7.82
N GLN A 21 -1.39 -2.05 7.29
CA GLN A 21 -2.23 -3.04 7.94
C GLN A 21 -1.99 -4.45 7.40
N VAL A 22 -1.47 -4.56 6.20
CA VAL A 22 -1.24 -5.85 5.55
C VAL A 22 0.16 -5.84 4.97
N SER A 23 0.99 -6.78 5.38
CA SER A 23 2.35 -6.90 4.85
C SER A 23 2.30 -7.27 3.37
N GLY A 24 3.17 -6.67 2.60
CA GLY A 24 3.27 -6.99 1.19
C GLY A 24 3.91 -5.90 0.37
N PRO A 25 3.95 -6.06 -0.95
CA PRO A 25 4.52 -5.06 -1.85
C PRO A 25 3.48 -3.97 -2.14
N TYR A 26 3.94 -2.73 -2.12
CA TYR A 26 3.07 -1.58 -2.37
C TYR A 26 3.70 -0.68 -3.43
N ARG A 27 2.87 0.04 -4.14
CA ARG A 27 3.29 1.01 -5.16
C ARG A 27 2.72 2.38 -4.82
N PRO A 28 3.51 3.45 -4.96
CA PRO A 28 2.98 4.80 -4.77
C PRO A 28 2.11 5.19 -5.96
N GLY A 29 1.07 5.96 -5.69
CA GLY A 29 0.06 6.24 -6.70
C GLY A 29 0.56 6.97 -7.93
N ARG A 30 1.58 7.82 -7.78
CA ARG A 30 2.11 8.57 -8.92
C ARG A 30 3.27 7.89 -9.62
N ASN A 31 3.87 6.90 -8.99
CA ASN A 31 5.05 6.24 -9.52
C ASN A 31 4.90 4.73 -9.41
N THR A 32 4.00 4.20 -10.22
CA THR A 32 3.60 2.81 -10.11
C THR A 32 4.67 1.81 -10.54
N SER A 33 5.77 2.30 -11.11
CA SER A 33 6.90 1.43 -11.42
C SER A 33 7.76 1.12 -10.20
N ILE A 34 7.55 1.84 -9.11
CA ILE A 34 8.29 1.62 -7.88
C ILE A 34 7.52 0.62 -7.02
N VAL A 35 8.23 -0.34 -6.46
CA VAL A 35 7.63 -1.31 -5.54
C VAL A 35 8.44 -1.28 -4.25
N VAL A 36 7.74 -1.08 -3.13
CA VAL A 36 8.37 -1.08 -1.82
C VAL A 36 7.62 -2.07 -0.93
N PHE A 37 8.35 -2.92 -0.24
CA PHE A 37 7.75 -3.91 0.64
C PHE A 37 7.59 -3.31 2.03
N PHE A 38 6.37 -3.33 2.56
CA PHE A 38 6.08 -2.89 3.91
C PHE A 38 5.56 -4.03 4.74
N LYS A 39 5.83 -3.99 6.04
CA LYS A 39 5.31 -4.95 7.00
C LYS A 39 4.18 -4.31 7.76
N LYS A 40 3.24 -5.12 8.22
CA LYS A 40 2.20 -4.65 9.10
C LYS A 40 2.81 -3.89 10.27
N GLY A 41 2.32 -2.70 10.52
CA GLY A 41 2.84 -1.82 11.56
C GLY A 41 3.79 -0.75 11.08
N ASP A 42 4.32 -0.89 9.87
CA ASP A 42 5.19 0.13 9.29
C ASP A 42 4.38 1.37 8.93
N LYS A 43 5.01 2.52 9.01
CA LYS A 43 4.39 3.75 8.53
C LYS A 43 4.72 3.95 7.06
N PHE A 44 3.73 4.38 6.30
CA PHE A 44 3.93 4.68 4.90
C PHE A 44 4.70 6.00 4.76
N PRO A 45 5.82 6.01 4.05
CA PRO A 45 6.60 7.23 3.86
C PRO A 45 6.03 8.07 2.73
N ALA A 46 6.64 9.23 2.51
CA ALA A 46 6.33 10.03 1.35
C ALA A 46 6.81 9.30 0.08
N ASP A 47 6.31 9.76 -1.07
CA ASP A 47 6.75 9.24 -2.36
C ASP A 47 8.27 9.38 -2.46
N PRO A 48 8.99 8.30 -2.74
CA PRO A 48 10.45 8.38 -2.78
C PRO A 48 11.02 9.20 -3.93
N VAL A 49 10.19 9.49 -4.94
CA VAL A 49 10.65 10.27 -6.08
C VAL A 49 10.52 11.77 -5.82
N ASP A 50 9.37 12.21 -5.36
CA ASP A 50 9.12 13.64 -5.20
C ASP A 50 8.98 14.08 -3.75
N GLY A 51 9.00 13.19 -2.80
CA GLY A 51 8.92 13.52 -1.40
C GLY A 51 7.56 14.02 -0.93
N ARG A 52 6.53 13.87 -1.73
CA ARG A 52 5.19 14.33 -1.39
C ARG A 52 4.34 13.21 -0.84
N SER A 53 3.26 13.58 -0.17
CA SER A 53 2.29 12.60 0.28
C SER A 53 1.70 11.86 -0.91
N THR A 54 1.48 10.58 -0.73
CA THR A 54 0.93 9.75 -1.80
C THR A 54 0.07 8.65 -1.19
N THR A 55 -0.71 8.00 -2.03
CA THR A 55 -1.47 6.83 -1.63
C THR A 55 -0.69 5.59 -2.08
N TRP A 56 -0.44 4.71 -1.13
CA TRP A 56 0.24 3.46 -1.39
C TRP A 56 -0.80 2.36 -1.61
N THR A 57 -0.67 1.61 -2.68
CA THR A 57 -1.61 0.55 -3.01
C THR A 57 -0.87 -0.76 -3.11
N MET A 58 -1.39 -1.78 -2.46
CA MET A 58 -0.78 -3.10 -2.52
C MET A 58 -0.81 -3.63 -3.95
N SER A 59 0.35 -4.12 -4.38
CA SER A 59 0.50 -4.75 -5.68
C SER A 59 0.52 -6.26 -5.45
N SER A 60 -0.56 -6.89 -5.62
CA SER A 60 -0.64 -8.33 -5.35
C SER A 60 -0.51 -9.16 -6.62
#